data_f7a8a3a71f38301d8f03092c7559846b
#
_entry.id   f7a8a3a71f38301d8f03092c7559846b
#
_cell.length_a   1.000
_cell.length_b   1.000
_cell.length_c   1.000
_cell.angle_alpha   90.00
_cell.angle_beta   90.00
_cell.angle_gamma   90.00
#
_symmetry.space_group_name_H-M   'P 1'
#
loop_
_entity.id
_entity.type
_entity.pdbx_description
1 polymer ?
#
loop_
_entity_poly.entity_id
_entity_poly.type
_entity_poly.pdbx_seq_one_letter_code
_entity_poly.pdbx_strand_id
1 'polypeptide(L)'
;MTDKPGVQYSYRSGETQLLAFVVEAATRRTLSEYAEEKLWRPMQAERDAYWLLDKKDGDEKAFCCFHTTARDVARFARLLLHHGNWHGRQLVSETYMDELMRPASYLKDQWGKDTLSYYG
;
A
#
# COMPACT_ATOMS: atom_id res chain seq x y z
N MET A 1 21.36 6.04 -5.36
CA MET A 1 20.78 4.96 -6.19
C MET A 1 21.88 4.45 -7.07
N THR A 2 22.22 3.17 -6.97
CA THR A 2 23.30 2.54 -7.75
C THR A 2 22.80 1.91 -9.05
N ASP A 3 21.51 1.63 -9.15
CA ASP A 3 20.93 0.92 -10.29
C ASP A 3 19.86 1.77 -11.00
N LYS A 4 19.66 1.47 -12.29
CA LYS A 4 18.60 2.13 -13.07
C LYS A 4 17.24 1.65 -12.59
N PRO A 5 16.22 2.53 -12.52
CA PRO A 5 14.85 2.13 -12.23
C PRO A 5 14.36 1.01 -13.16
N GLY A 6 13.63 0.04 -12.61
CA GLY A 6 13.06 -1.07 -13.38
C GLY A 6 14.03 -2.19 -13.77
N VAL A 7 15.25 -2.21 -13.24
CA VAL A 7 16.26 -3.24 -13.57
C VAL A 7 16.40 -4.28 -12.47
N GLN A 8 16.40 -3.83 -11.23
CA GLN A 8 16.63 -4.70 -10.08
C GLN A 8 15.65 -4.36 -8.95
N TYR A 9 15.09 -5.39 -8.33
CA TYR A 9 14.33 -5.24 -7.11
C TYR A 9 15.24 -5.21 -5.89
N SER A 10 15.03 -4.23 -5.04
CA SER A 10 15.68 -4.14 -3.73
C SER A 10 14.67 -3.65 -2.71
N TYR A 11 14.39 -4.46 -1.69
CA TYR A 11 13.48 -4.06 -0.62
C TYR A 11 14.06 -2.91 0.20
N ARG A 12 13.36 -1.77 0.23
CA ARG A 12 13.80 -0.56 0.94
C ARG A 12 12.63 0.14 1.60
N SER A 13 12.55 0.05 2.92
CA SER A 13 11.51 0.72 3.71
C SER A 13 11.47 2.24 3.50
N GLY A 14 12.63 2.87 3.28
CA GLY A 14 12.70 4.32 3.03
C GLY A 14 12.01 4.75 1.74
N GLU A 15 11.95 3.90 0.73
CA GLU A 15 11.23 4.20 -0.52
C GLU A 15 9.71 4.21 -0.31
N THR A 16 9.19 3.27 0.49
CA THR A 16 7.78 3.26 0.88
C THR A 16 7.43 4.50 1.71
N GLN A 17 8.31 4.91 2.63
CA GLN A 17 8.12 6.14 3.38
C GLN A 17 8.09 7.38 2.47
N LEU A 18 8.96 7.42 1.46
CA LEU A 18 8.97 8.52 0.49
C LEU A 18 7.65 8.59 -0.30
N LEU A 19 7.05 7.44 -0.65
CA LEU A 19 5.74 7.41 -1.30
C LEU A 19 4.65 8.02 -0.42
N ALA A 20 4.68 7.79 0.91
CA ALA A 20 3.75 8.44 1.82
C ALA A 20 3.86 9.96 1.74
N PHE A 21 5.06 10.52 1.82
CA PHE A 21 5.28 11.96 1.67
C PHE A 21 4.80 12.50 0.32
N VAL A 22 4.93 11.74 -0.76
CA VAL A 22 4.39 12.12 -2.07
C VAL A 22 2.86 12.18 -2.03
N VAL A 23 2.20 11.20 -1.40
CA VAL A 23 0.74 11.19 -1.24
C VAL A 23 0.28 12.38 -0.40
N GLU A 24 0.94 12.64 0.72
CA GLU A 24 0.61 13.77 1.61
C GLU A 24 0.78 15.11 0.89
N ALA A 25 1.89 15.29 0.18
CA ALA A 25 2.14 16.51 -0.60
C ALA A 25 1.10 16.71 -1.71
N ALA A 26 0.69 15.64 -2.39
CA ALA A 26 -0.29 15.71 -3.48
C ALA A 26 -1.71 15.94 -2.97
N THR A 27 -2.06 15.37 -1.82
CA THR A 27 -3.43 15.41 -1.27
C THR A 27 -3.63 16.53 -0.24
N ARG A 28 -2.56 17.04 0.35
CA ARG A 28 -2.54 17.97 1.49
C ARG A 28 -3.25 17.41 2.72
N ARG A 29 -3.12 16.10 2.92
CA ARG A 29 -3.71 15.35 4.04
C ARG A 29 -2.67 14.38 4.57
N THR A 30 -2.82 13.97 5.82
CA THR A 30 -2.05 12.84 6.35
C THR A 30 -2.41 11.55 5.60
N LEU A 31 -1.51 10.58 5.65
CA LEU A 31 -1.77 9.27 5.02
C LEU A 31 -3.01 8.60 5.65
N SER A 32 -3.19 8.69 6.97
CA SER A 32 -4.37 8.16 7.67
C SER A 32 -5.66 8.84 7.22
N GLU A 33 -5.71 10.16 7.13
CA GLU A 33 -6.90 10.89 6.68
C GLU A 33 -7.29 10.50 5.25
N TYR A 34 -6.29 10.37 4.38
CA TYR A 34 -6.53 9.96 3.00
C TYR A 34 -6.99 8.51 2.89
N ALA A 35 -6.35 7.60 3.61
CA ALA A 35 -6.72 6.18 3.65
C ALA A 35 -8.12 5.99 4.26
N GLU A 36 -8.47 6.74 5.30
CA GLU A 36 -9.79 6.71 5.91
C GLU A 36 -10.88 7.07 4.90
N GLU A 37 -10.72 8.18 4.19
CA GLU A 37 -11.71 8.65 3.21
C GLU A 37 -11.85 7.72 2.00
N LYS A 38 -10.72 7.24 1.47
CA LYS A 38 -10.70 6.51 0.20
C LYS A 38 -10.91 5.00 0.34
N LEU A 39 -10.53 4.43 1.47
CA LEU A 39 -10.58 2.98 1.68
C LEU A 39 -11.36 2.59 2.94
N TRP A 40 -10.98 3.09 4.10
CA TRP A 40 -11.45 2.56 5.39
C TRP A 40 -12.96 2.73 5.57
N ARG A 41 -13.46 3.95 5.42
CA ARG A 41 -14.90 4.22 5.47
C ARG A 41 -15.67 3.55 4.33
N PRO A 42 -15.24 3.64 3.04
CA PRO A 42 -15.93 2.96 1.96
C PRO A 42 -15.99 1.45 2.10
N MET A 43 -14.97 0.80 2.67
CA MET A 43 -14.98 -0.63 2.99
C MET A 43 -15.83 -1.00 4.20
N GLN A 44 -16.44 -0.01 4.87
CA GLN A 44 -17.24 -0.24 6.07
C GLN A 44 -16.44 -0.99 7.16
N ALA A 45 -15.22 -0.58 7.40
CA ALA A 45 -14.40 -1.12 8.46
C ALA A 45 -15.11 -1.02 9.82
N GLU A 46 -14.98 -2.05 10.66
CA GLU A 46 -15.71 -2.13 11.93
C GLU A 46 -15.05 -1.33 13.04
N ARG A 47 -13.74 -1.13 12.93
CA ARG A 47 -12.95 -0.50 13.97
C ARG A 47 -11.98 0.51 13.37
N ASP A 48 -11.57 1.43 14.22
CA ASP A 48 -10.48 2.33 13.89
C ASP A 48 -9.20 1.56 13.67
N ALA A 49 -8.36 2.10 12.79
CA ALA A 49 -7.02 1.63 12.55
C ALA A 49 -6.04 2.78 12.76
N TYR A 50 -4.77 2.46 12.99
CA TYR A 50 -3.76 3.49 13.20
C TYR A 50 -2.38 3.03 12.71
N TRP A 51 -1.60 3.99 12.25
CA TRP A 51 -0.15 3.83 12.09
C TRP A 51 0.61 4.31 13.33
N LEU A 52 1.71 3.67 13.63
CA LEU A 52 2.65 4.24 14.60
C LEU A 52 3.38 5.43 13.96
N LEU A 53 3.63 6.44 14.78
CA LEU A 53 4.46 7.58 14.40
C LEU A 53 5.95 7.28 14.66
N ASP A 54 6.84 7.98 13.97
CA ASP A 54 8.28 7.91 14.20
C ASP A 54 8.68 8.53 15.55
N LYS A 55 7.95 9.56 15.97
CA LYS A 55 8.06 10.25 17.24
C LYS A 55 6.72 10.89 17.62
N LYS A 56 6.63 11.47 18.82
CA LYS A 56 5.45 12.25 19.20
C LYS A 56 5.23 13.39 18.20
N ASP A 57 4.01 13.48 17.71
CA ASP A 57 3.58 14.48 16.70
C ASP A 57 4.44 14.45 15.41
N GLY A 58 5.01 13.27 15.08
CA GLY A 58 5.84 13.05 13.91
C GLY A 58 5.10 12.38 12.75
N ASP A 59 5.87 11.78 11.84
CA ASP A 59 5.34 11.19 10.61
C ASP A 59 4.87 9.74 10.81
N GLU A 60 3.84 9.36 10.08
CA GLU A 60 3.30 8.00 10.04
C GLU A 60 4.30 7.04 9.38
N LYS A 61 4.58 5.91 10.02
CA LYS A 61 5.50 4.87 9.49
C LYS A 61 4.83 4.06 8.39
N ALA A 62 4.74 4.61 7.19
CA ALA A 62 4.03 3.99 6.07
C ALA A 62 4.60 2.64 5.63
N PHE A 63 5.87 2.38 5.90
CA PHE A 63 6.54 1.12 5.55
C PHE A 63 6.24 -0.02 6.52
N CYS A 64 5.58 0.24 7.66
CA CYS A 64 5.23 -0.77 8.67
C CYS A 64 4.12 -0.27 9.61
N CYS A 65 3.86 -1.10 10.60
CA CYS A 65 3.27 -0.66 11.87
C CYS A 65 1.84 -0.10 11.73
N PHE A 66 1.10 -0.61 10.76
CA PHE A 66 -0.33 -0.41 10.64
C PHE A 66 -1.07 -1.42 11.52
N HIS A 67 -1.90 -0.94 12.40
CA HIS A 67 -2.64 -1.73 13.38
C HIS A 67 -4.13 -1.68 13.13
N THR A 68 -4.74 -2.84 13.01
CA THR A 68 -6.17 -2.99 12.83
C THR A 68 -6.65 -4.37 13.25
N THR A 69 -7.93 -4.65 13.13
CA THR A 69 -8.50 -5.96 13.46
C THR A 69 -8.34 -6.96 12.32
N ALA A 70 -8.30 -8.26 12.65
CA ALA A 70 -8.27 -9.32 11.64
C ALA A 70 -9.49 -9.27 10.69
N ARG A 71 -10.65 -8.82 11.17
CA ARG A 71 -11.85 -8.68 10.34
C ARG A 71 -11.70 -7.56 9.31
N ASP A 72 -11.09 -6.46 9.68
CA ASP A 72 -10.87 -5.35 8.75
C ASP A 72 -9.76 -5.67 7.75
N VAL A 73 -8.74 -6.43 8.16
CA VAL A 73 -7.78 -7.04 7.21
C VAL A 73 -8.50 -7.95 6.21
N ALA A 74 -9.46 -8.76 6.66
CA ALA A 74 -10.24 -9.62 5.77
C ALA A 74 -11.12 -8.81 4.79
N ARG A 75 -11.63 -7.64 5.19
CA ARG A 75 -12.32 -6.71 4.27
C ARG A 75 -11.38 -6.20 3.19
N PHE A 76 -10.18 -5.79 3.59
CA PHE A 76 -9.18 -5.36 2.64
C PHE A 76 -8.78 -6.50 1.67
N ALA A 77 -8.55 -7.71 2.18
CA ALA A 77 -8.29 -8.89 1.35
C ALA A 77 -9.45 -9.17 0.37
N ARG A 78 -10.69 -9.00 0.82
CA ARG A 78 -11.86 -9.10 -0.06
C ARG A 78 -11.86 -8.05 -1.17
N LEU A 79 -11.49 -6.80 -0.86
CA LEU A 79 -11.36 -5.75 -1.86
C LEU A 79 -10.35 -6.15 -2.94
N LEU A 80 -9.18 -6.69 -2.54
CA LEU A 80 -8.18 -7.22 -3.48
C LEU A 80 -8.76 -8.35 -4.33
N LEU A 81 -9.42 -9.33 -3.71
CA LEU A 81 -10.03 -10.48 -4.41
C LEU A 81 -11.08 -10.08 -5.45
N HIS A 82 -11.77 -8.97 -5.24
CA HIS A 82 -12.77 -8.43 -6.15
C HIS A 82 -12.23 -7.27 -7.02
N HIS A 83 -10.93 -7.24 -7.30
CA HIS A 83 -10.28 -6.27 -8.19
C HIS A 83 -10.65 -4.80 -7.87
N GLY A 84 -10.68 -4.47 -6.59
CA GLY A 84 -10.98 -3.12 -6.12
C GLY A 84 -12.46 -2.77 -6.04
N ASN A 85 -13.36 -3.75 -6.30
CA ASN A 85 -14.80 -3.56 -6.22
C ASN A 85 -15.34 -3.94 -4.83
N TRP A 86 -16.07 -3.03 -4.22
CA TRP A 86 -16.72 -3.23 -2.94
C TRP A 86 -18.23 -3.10 -3.08
N HIS A 87 -18.92 -4.24 -3.12
CA HIS A 87 -20.39 -4.33 -3.24
C HIS A 87 -20.96 -3.50 -4.40
N GLY A 88 -20.35 -3.56 -5.57
CA GLY A 88 -20.78 -2.83 -6.76
C GLY A 88 -20.17 -1.43 -6.90
N ARG A 89 -19.43 -0.94 -5.91
CA ARG A 89 -18.70 0.33 -5.98
C ARG A 89 -17.22 0.08 -6.21
N GLN A 90 -16.69 0.60 -7.30
CA GLN A 90 -15.25 0.53 -7.60
C GLN A 90 -14.51 1.56 -6.74
N LEU A 91 -13.74 1.10 -5.74
CA LEU A 91 -12.94 1.94 -4.85
C LEU A 91 -11.53 2.16 -5.40
N VAL A 92 -10.96 1.13 -6.02
CA VAL A 92 -9.66 1.17 -6.69
C VAL A 92 -9.86 0.68 -8.11
N SER A 93 -9.24 1.29 -9.11
CA SER A 93 -9.44 0.88 -10.50
C SER A 93 -9.03 -0.58 -10.72
N GLU A 94 -9.81 -1.33 -11.49
CA GLU A 94 -9.54 -2.73 -11.83
C GLU A 94 -8.17 -2.88 -12.51
N THR A 95 -7.87 -2.01 -13.46
CA THR A 95 -6.58 -1.99 -14.16
C THR A 95 -5.40 -1.86 -13.19
N TYR A 96 -5.51 -0.97 -12.20
CA TYR A 96 -4.46 -0.82 -11.20
C TYR A 96 -4.35 -2.06 -10.30
N MET A 97 -5.48 -2.66 -9.92
CA MET A 97 -5.48 -3.89 -9.12
C MET A 97 -4.84 -5.05 -9.88
N ASP A 98 -5.12 -5.20 -11.16
CA ASP A 98 -4.51 -6.23 -12.01
C ASP A 98 -3.01 -6.00 -12.16
N GLU A 99 -2.58 -4.75 -12.29
CA GLU A 99 -1.16 -4.40 -12.34
C GLU A 99 -0.46 -4.68 -11.02
N LEU A 100 -1.05 -4.28 -9.90
CA LEU A 100 -0.55 -4.50 -8.55
C LEU A 100 -0.36 -5.99 -8.24
N MET A 101 -1.29 -6.84 -8.70
CA MET A 101 -1.27 -8.27 -8.44
C MET A 101 -0.45 -9.07 -9.48
N ARG A 102 0.05 -8.42 -10.52
CA ARG A 102 0.84 -9.07 -11.56
C ARG A 102 2.28 -9.24 -11.11
N PRO A 103 2.85 -10.45 -11.22
CA PRO A 103 4.27 -10.67 -10.93
C PRO A 103 5.17 -9.80 -11.81
N ALA A 104 6.13 -9.13 -11.21
CA ALA A 104 7.17 -8.37 -11.94
C ALA A 104 8.25 -9.34 -12.47
N SER A 105 7.88 -10.25 -13.37
CA SER A 105 8.75 -11.31 -13.90
C SER A 105 10.00 -10.81 -14.62
N TYR A 106 10.02 -9.53 -14.99
CA TYR A 106 11.17 -8.87 -15.62
C TYR A 106 12.22 -8.38 -14.61
N LEU A 107 11.89 -8.35 -13.32
CA LEU A 107 12.82 -7.90 -12.28
C LEU A 107 13.57 -9.09 -11.68
N LYS A 108 14.81 -8.88 -11.36
CA LYS A 108 15.63 -9.77 -10.55
C LYS A 108 15.85 -9.15 -9.18
N ASP A 109 15.98 -9.98 -8.16
CA ASP A 109 16.41 -9.52 -6.84
C ASP A 109 17.91 -9.16 -6.85
N GLN A 110 18.40 -8.67 -5.71
CA GLN A 110 19.81 -8.31 -5.54
C GLN A 110 20.78 -9.49 -5.64
N TRP A 111 20.29 -10.73 -5.68
CA TRP A 111 21.08 -11.95 -5.88
C TRP A 111 20.87 -12.56 -7.27
N GLY A 112 20.17 -11.87 -8.17
CA GLY A 112 19.91 -12.29 -9.54
C GLY A 112 18.82 -13.38 -9.69
N LYS A 113 18.05 -13.64 -8.63
CA LYS A 113 16.92 -14.56 -8.66
C LYS A 113 15.64 -13.86 -9.13
N ASP A 114 14.68 -14.65 -9.62
CA ASP A 114 13.37 -14.13 -9.96
C ASP A 114 12.67 -13.60 -8.70
N THR A 115 12.15 -12.39 -8.81
CA THR A 115 11.37 -11.80 -7.73
C THR A 115 10.02 -12.51 -7.62
N LEU A 116 9.69 -12.93 -6.42
CA LEU A 116 8.34 -13.33 -6.11
C LEU A 116 7.47 -12.05 -6.01
N SER A 117 6.28 -12.12 -6.53
CA SER A 117 5.33 -11.02 -6.72
C SER A 117 4.71 -10.42 -5.45
N TYR A 118 5.41 -10.43 -4.33
CA TYR A 118 4.85 -9.91 -3.07
C TYR A 118 4.84 -8.38 -2.96
N TYR A 119 5.56 -7.72 -3.84
CA TYR A 119 5.67 -6.27 -3.89
C TYR A 119 5.67 -5.88 -5.38
N GLY A 120 4.49 -5.76 -5.92
CA GLY A 120 4.28 -5.33 -7.30
C GLY A 120 4.66 -3.89 -7.53
#